data_bb725f14cbae02da6e049085e0bf4997
#
_entry.id   bb725f14cbae02da6e049085e0bf4997
#
_cell.length_a   1.000
_cell.length_b   1.000
_cell.length_c   1.000
_cell.angle_alpha   90.00
_cell.angle_beta   90.00
_cell.angle_gamma   90.00
#
_symmetry.space_group_name_H-M   'P 1'
#
loop_
_entity.id
_entity.type
_entity.pdbx_description
1 polymer ?
#
loop_
_entity_poly.entity_id
_entity_poly.type
_entity_poly.pdbx_seq_one_letter_code
_entity_poly.pdbx_strand_id
1 'polypeptide(L)'
;MQLSRTLIEGSLSRGLVLFALPILCGNVLQTVNGSINSVWVGQYLGEASLAATSNANSVMFLLLGGVFGLSMAATILVGQNIGAGQVFEAKRVVGTSATFFAVLSVAMSAAGWLESPRLLAAMSTPAASIPLATAYMRVIFLALPFMYMYAFVMAVLRGAGDSKTPFYFLVLSVGLDIALNPLFIFGLGPIPALGIAGSALATFVAQAVSLIALIASLYRRKNVLCLYKDELRLLRIDAAIVATLIRKGIPMGLQIFVVSLSSVLMITLVNRFGVNTTAAFGACWQVWNYIQMSAFALGMAVTAAAAQNVGAQKWDRVAATARIGVLYNFLLTGSLIVLVEIFSHQALALFLPAGSPALAIAVHANRIVAATFVFFGVSTVLFGVVRATGAVVVPLLILTSTVLVTRFALAYAFVERWHSDAVWWSFPITGAALAGGALIYYKLGDWRTARMTPAAVVPLTFDVQRGAPQSATDERASQRARRQ
;
A
#
# COMPACT_ATOMS: atom_id res chain seq x y z
N MET A 1 -5.14 26.10 -7.67
CA MET A 1 -5.30 24.83 -8.39
C MET A 1 -6.67 24.27 -8.03
N GLN A 2 -7.58 24.17 -8.99
CA GLN A 2 -8.89 23.57 -8.74
C GLN A 2 -8.67 22.11 -8.32
N LEU A 3 -9.28 21.72 -7.19
CA LEU A 3 -9.39 20.31 -6.82
C LEU A 3 -9.91 19.54 -8.02
N SER A 4 -9.27 18.43 -8.38
CA SER A 4 -9.71 17.60 -9.50
C SER A 4 -11.10 17.03 -9.15
N ARG A 5 -12.17 17.72 -9.56
CA ARG A 5 -13.54 17.24 -9.38
C ARG A 5 -13.89 16.06 -10.28
N THR A 6 -12.91 15.55 -11.05
CA THR A 6 -13.10 14.47 -12.02
C THR A 6 -13.61 13.16 -11.43
N LEU A 7 -13.29 12.88 -10.15
CA LEU A 7 -13.78 11.69 -9.46
C LEU A 7 -15.21 11.86 -8.92
N ILE A 8 -15.65 13.11 -8.65
CA ILE A 8 -16.97 13.41 -8.10
C ILE A 8 -17.94 13.87 -9.21
N GLU A 9 -17.39 14.50 -10.28
CA GLU A 9 -18.15 15.08 -11.41
C GLU A 9 -17.57 14.56 -12.73
N GLY A 10 -18.36 14.53 -13.79
CA GLY A 10 -17.96 14.06 -15.11
C GLY A 10 -17.96 12.53 -15.27
N SER A 11 -17.27 12.04 -16.31
CA SER A 11 -17.19 10.60 -16.62
C SER A 11 -16.33 9.86 -15.61
N LEU A 12 -16.95 9.04 -14.77
CA LEU A 12 -16.30 8.23 -13.76
C LEU A 12 -15.34 7.20 -14.38
N SER A 13 -15.72 6.61 -15.50
CA SER A 13 -14.93 5.64 -16.26
C SER A 13 -13.58 6.24 -16.66
N ARG A 14 -13.58 7.37 -17.37
CA ARG A 14 -12.37 8.08 -17.78
C ARG A 14 -11.56 8.57 -16.57
N GLY A 15 -12.25 9.10 -15.56
CA GLY A 15 -11.61 9.58 -14.32
C GLY A 15 -10.84 8.48 -13.60
N LEU A 16 -11.43 7.28 -13.47
CA LEU A 16 -10.82 6.15 -12.80
C LEU A 16 -9.57 5.64 -13.53
N VAL A 17 -9.62 5.53 -14.88
CA VAL A 17 -8.44 5.12 -15.68
C VAL A 17 -7.32 6.14 -15.55
N LEU A 18 -7.60 7.42 -15.75
CA LEU A 18 -6.59 8.48 -15.66
C LEU A 18 -5.99 8.61 -14.26
N PHE A 19 -6.74 8.21 -13.23
CA PHE A 19 -6.26 8.21 -11.86
C PHE A 19 -5.48 6.92 -11.52
N ALA A 20 -5.89 5.76 -12.03
CA ALA A 20 -5.23 4.48 -11.79
C ALA A 20 -3.91 4.34 -12.53
N LEU A 21 -3.80 4.89 -13.75
CA LEU A 21 -2.62 4.72 -14.60
C LEU A 21 -1.31 5.23 -13.95
N PRO A 22 -1.23 6.44 -13.36
CA PRO A 22 -0.04 6.88 -12.66
C PRO A 22 0.32 5.99 -11.46
N ILE A 23 -0.70 5.44 -10.76
CA ILE A 23 -0.48 4.52 -9.63
C ILE A 23 0.13 3.20 -10.12
N LEU A 24 -0.41 2.66 -11.22
CA LEU A 24 0.10 1.43 -11.84
C LEU A 24 1.55 1.61 -12.30
N CYS A 25 1.82 2.67 -13.07
CA CYS A 25 3.18 2.98 -13.53
C CYS A 25 4.14 3.17 -12.33
N GLY A 26 3.66 3.80 -11.26
CA GLY A 26 4.43 3.98 -10.04
C GLY A 26 4.78 2.65 -9.35
N ASN A 27 3.82 1.74 -9.23
CA ASN A 27 4.07 0.41 -8.64
C ASN A 27 5.08 -0.40 -9.46
N VAL A 28 4.96 -0.38 -10.81
CA VAL A 28 5.93 -1.03 -11.70
C VAL A 28 7.32 -0.42 -11.52
N LEU A 29 7.41 0.91 -11.50
CA LEU A 29 8.67 1.61 -11.33
C LEU A 29 9.34 1.27 -9.98
N GLN A 30 8.59 1.18 -8.89
CA GLN A 30 9.11 0.74 -7.59
C GLN A 30 9.64 -0.69 -7.62
N THR A 31 8.92 -1.60 -8.29
CA THR A 31 9.38 -3.00 -8.42
C THR A 31 10.67 -3.09 -9.23
N VAL A 32 10.77 -2.34 -10.33
CA VAL A 32 12.00 -2.24 -11.14
C VAL A 32 13.15 -1.68 -10.31
N ASN A 33 12.92 -0.61 -9.52
CA ASN A 33 13.93 -0.05 -8.62
C ASN A 33 14.48 -1.08 -7.63
N GLY A 34 13.59 -1.85 -6.98
CA GLY A 34 14.00 -2.93 -6.08
C GLY A 34 14.86 -3.99 -6.77
N SER A 35 14.53 -4.34 -8.02
CA SER A 35 15.31 -5.28 -8.82
C SER A 35 16.68 -4.71 -9.17
N ILE A 36 16.78 -3.44 -9.58
CA ILE A 36 18.04 -2.76 -9.88
C ILE A 36 18.93 -2.69 -8.64
N ASN A 37 18.38 -2.34 -7.48
CA ASN A 37 19.14 -2.30 -6.23
C ASN A 37 19.69 -3.69 -5.85
N SER A 38 18.90 -4.75 -6.07
CA SER A 38 19.35 -6.13 -5.84
C SER A 38 20.49 -6.54 -6.79
N VAL A 39 20.45 -6.07 -8.04
CA VAL A 39 21.54 -6.29 -9.02
C VAL A 39 22.82 -5.57 -8.60
N TRP A 40 22.74 -4.29 -8.21
CA TRP A 40 23.90 -3.55 -7.72
C TRP A 40 24.57 -4.25 -6.53
N VAL A 41 23.77 -4.64 -5.53
CA VAL A 41 24.30 -5.30 -4.33
C VAL A 41 24.82 -6.70 -4.64
N GLY A 42 24.08 -7.51 -5.39
CA GLY A 42 24.42 -8.91 -5.64
C GLY A 42 25.64 -9.09 -6.53
N GLN A 43 25.70 -8.35 -7.65
CA GLN A 43 26.80 -8.49 -8.61
C GLN A 43 28.11 -7.85 -8.15
N TYR A 44 28.05 -6.74 -7.43
CA TYR A 44 29.24 -5.96 -7.11
C TYR A 44 29.70 -6.05 -5.65
N LEU A 45 28.79 -6.38 -4.71
CA LEU A 45 29.16 -6.49 -3.29
C LEU A 45 29.14 -7.93 -2.78
N GLY A 46 28.74 -8.88 -3.64
CA GLY A 46 28.77 -10.31 -3.35
C GLY A 46 27.60 -10.84 -2.52
N GLU A 47 27.60 -12.17 -2.33
CA GLU A 47 26.50 -12.93 -1.74
C GLU A 47 26.21 -12.55 -0.29
N ALA A 48 27.24 -12.28 0.52
CA ALA A 48 27.08 -11.88 1.92
C ALA A 48 26.31 -10.56 2.06
N SER A 49 26.60 -9.60 1.18
CA SER A 49 25.90 -8.30 1.11
C SER A 49 24.46 -8.46 0.64
N LEU A 50 24.22 -9.35 -0.35
CA LEU A 50 22.88 -9.65 -0.83
C LEU A 50 22.02 -10.32 0.27
N ALA A 51 22.59 -11.26 1.03
CA ALA A 51 21.92 -11.87 2.18
C ALA A 51 21.62 -10.83 3.27
N ALA A 52 22.56 -9.93 3.55
CA ALA A 52 22.38 -8.85 4.51
C ALA A 52 21.24 -7.90 4.13
N THR A 53 21.18 -7.45 2.85
CA THR A 53 20.10 -6.59 2.36
C THR A 53 18.75 -7.31 2.35
N SER A 54 18.71 -8.59 1.99
CA SER A 54 17.48 -9.39 1.98
C SER A 54 16.85 -9.50 3.36
N ASN A 55 17.67 -9.75 4.40
CA ASN A 55 17.21 -9.79 5.78
C ASN A 55 16.69 -8.42 6.25
N ALA A 56 17.44 -7.35 5.96
CA ALA A 56 17.02 -5.99 6.30
C ALA A 56 15.73 -5.58 5.57
N ASN A 57 15.60 -5.91 4.28
CA ASN A 57 14.39 -5.64 3.50
C ASN A 57 13.16 -6.39 4.03
N SER A 58 13.33 -7.59 4.60
CA SER A 58 12.23 -8.33 5.23
C SER A 58 11.67 -7.58 6.44
N VAL A 59 12.55 -7.00 7.28
CA VAL A 59 12.13 -6.13 8.39
C VAL A 59 11.43 -4.88 7.86
N MET A 60 12.01 -4.24 6.84
CA MET A 60 11.44 -3.03 6.24
C MET A 60 10.06 -3.28 5.64
N PHE A 61 9.86 -4.42 4.97
CA PHE A 61 8.57 -4.78 4.40
C PHE A 61 7.48 -4.89 5.47
N LEU A 62 7.81 -5.49 6.62
CA LEU A 62 6.89 -5.56 7.77
C LEU A 62 6.52 -4.16 8.29
N LEU A 63 7.52 -3.29 8.45
CA LEU A 63 7.32 -1.91 8.93
C LEU A 63 6.50 -1.08 7.94
N LEU A 64 6.78 -1.19 6.65
CA LEU A 64 6.04 -0.50 5.59
C LEU A 64 4.59 -0.99 5.47
N GLY A 65 4.32 -2.27 5.76
CA GLY A 65 2.96 -2.81 5.81
C GLY A 65 2.07 -2.07 6.81
N GLY A 66 2.59 -1.77 8.00
CA GLY A 66 1.89 -0.97 9.01
C GLY A 66 1.60 0.45 8.54
N VAL A 67 2.61 1.11 7.96
CA VAL A 67 2.45 2.46 7.39
C VAL A 67 1.46 2.50 6.23
N PHE A 68 1.47 1.48 5.38
CA PHE A 68 0.52 1.39 4.28
C PHE A 68 -0.93 1.43 4.78
N GLY A 69 -1.26 0.67 5.83
CA GLY A 69 -2.59 0.67 6.42
C GLY A 69 -2.99 2.03 7.01
N LEU A 70 -2.10 2.65 7.78
CA LEU A 70 -2.31 3.99 8.35
C LEU A 70 -2.45 5.05 7.25
N SER A 71 -1.62 5.00 6.22
CA SER A 71 -1.68 5.89 5.06
C SER A 71 -2.98 5.72 4.26
N MET A 72 -3.48 4.48 4.14
CA MET A 72 -4.77 4.20 3.50
C MET A 72 -5.93 4.81 4.30
N ALA A 73 -5.90 4.74 5.64
CA ALA A 73 -6.88 5.39 6.49
C ALA A 73 -6.86 6.92 6.32
N ALA A 74 -5.67 7.52 6.23
CA ALA A 74 -5.51 8.95 5.94
C ALA A 74 -6.05 9.31 4.54
N THR A 75 -5.77 8.49 3.51
CA THR A 75 -6.33 8.65 2.16
C THR A 75 -7.86 8.72 2.19
N ILE A 76 -8.51 7.82 2.93
CA ILE A 76 -9.97 7.75 3.01
C ILE A 76 -10.52 8.96 3.75
N LEU A 77 -9.94 9.31 4.92
CA LEU A 77 -10.38 10.48 5.69
C LEU A 77 -10.27 11.78 4.89
N VAL A 78 -9.13 12.00 4.24
CA VAL A 78 -8.95 13.17 3.37
C VAL A 78 -9.91 13.13 2.20
N GLY A 79 -10.06 11.96 1.55
CA GLY A 79 -10.97 11.77 0.44
C GLY A 79 -12.43 12.09 0.79
N GLN A 80 -12.92 11.61 1.94
CA GLN A 80 -14.27 11.90 2.41
C GLN A 80 -14.47 13.40 2.68
N ASN A 81 -13.53 14.06 3.37
CA ASN A 81 -13.64 15.49 3.67
C ASN A 81 -13.58 16.36 2.40
N ILE A 82 -12.70 16.02 1.45
CA ILE A 82 -12.64 16.69 0.14
C ILE A 82 -13.94 16.46 -0.65
N GLY A 83 -14.46 15.23 -0.62
CA GLY A 83 -15.73 14.89 -1.25
C GLY A 83 -16.91 15.67 -0.67
N ALA A 84 -16.92 15.87 0.63
CA ALA A 84 -17.92 16.69 1.34
C ALA A 84 -17.75 18.20 1.14
N GLY A 85 -16.68 18.67 0.46
CA GLY A 85 -16.35 20.08 0.35
C GLY A 85 -15.75 20.71 1.62
N GLN A 86 -15.44 19.90 2.63
CA GLN A 86 -14.95 20.33 3.95
C GLN A 86 -13.42 20.43 3.94
N VAL A 87 -12.88 21.42 3.22
CA VAL A 87 -11.43 21.59 3.05
C VAL A 87 -10.72 21.82 4.38
N PHE A 88 -11.31 22.56 5.30
CA PHE A 88 -10.72 22.82 6.61
C PHE A 88 -10.56 21.53 7.41
N GLU A 89 -11.57 20.66 7.44
CA GLU A 89 -11.48 19.36 8.11
C GLU A 89 -10.46 18.42 7.40
N ALA A 90 -10.36 18.49 6.08
CA ALA A 90 -9.29 17.78 5.37
C ALA A 90 -7.90 18.26 5.82
N LYS A 91 -7.68 19.56 5.96
CA LYS A 91 -6.43 20.12 6.49
C LYS A 91 -6.16 19.74 7.95
N ARG A 92 -7.22 19.67 8.78
CA ARG A 92 -7.11 19.19 10.17
C ARG A 92 -6.66 17.73 10.22
N VAL A 93 -7.23 16.86 9.38
CA VAL A 93 -6.76 15.48 9.22
C VAL A 93 -5.31 15.45 8.76
N VAL A 94 -4.93 16.25 7.75
CA VAL A 94 -3.55 16.31 7.23
C VAL A 94 -2.58 16.74 8.33
N GLY A 95 -2.88 17.81 9.07
CA GLY A 95 -2.00 18.34 10.12
C GLY A 95 -1.79 17.34 11.26
N THR A 96 -2.88 16.82 11.83
CA THR A 96 -2.81 15.78 12.89
C THR A 96 -2.06 14.54 12.42
N SER A 97 -2.37 14.06 11.21
CA SER A 97 -1.72 12.87 10.64
C SER A 97 -0.24 13.11 10.39
N ALA A 98 0.16 14.28 9.88
CA ALA A 98 1.56 14.62 9.64
C ALA A 98 2.37 14.55 10.94
N THR A 99 1.86 15.14 12.03
CA THR A 99 2.51 15.08 13.35
C THR A 99 2.56 13.65 13.88
N PHE A 100 1.46 12.90 13.75
CA PHE A 100 1.40 11.50 14.17
C PHE A 100 2.42 10.61 13.41
N PHE A 101 2.49 10.73 12.08
CA PHE A 101 3.45 9.99 11.26
C PHE A 101 4.89 10.41 11.55
N ALA A 102 5.15 11.70 11.79
CA ALA A 102 6.48 12.19 12.17
C ALA A 102 6.93 11.58 13.51
N VAL A 103 6.09 11.67 14.55
CA VAL A 103 6.40 11.11 15.88
C VAL A 103 6.58 9.59 15.79
N LEU A 104 5.65 8.88 15.14
CA LEU A 104 5.71 7.43 14.97
C LEU A 104 6.99 7.01 14.26
N SER A 105 7.33 7.67 13.14
CA SER A 105 8.49 7.32 12.35
C SER A 105 9.81 7.59 13.06
N VAL A 106 9.91 8.69 13.80
CA VAL A 106 11.09 9.01 14.62
C VAL A 106 11.24 7.99 15.76
N ALA A 107 10.15 7.64 16.44
CA ALA A 107 10.18 6.63 17.50
C ALA A 107 10.63 5.25 16.95
N MET A 108 10.08 4.83 15.80
CA MET A 108 10.46 3.58 15.15
C MET A 108 11.89 3.62 14.61
N SER A 109 12.33 4.76 14.09
CA SER A 109 13.71 4.99 13.64
C SER A 109 14.69 4.83 14.81
N ALA A 110 14.44 5.48 15.92
CA ALA A 110 15.29 5.40 17.10
C ALA A 110 15.34 3.97 17.69
N ALA A 111 14.18 3.34 17.86
CA ALA A 111 14.09 1.97 18.36
C ALA A 111 14.79 0.98 17.41
N GLY A 112 14.53 1.07 16.12
CA GLY A 112 15.13 0.19 15.13
C GLY A 112 16.65 0.39 14.97
N TRP A 113 17.12 1.64 15.05
CA TRP A 113 18.56 1.92 15.02
C TRP A 113 19.29 1.31 16.21
N LEU A 114 18.71 1.40 17.42
CA LEU A 114 19.28 0.83 18.66
C LEU A 114 19.22 -0.70 18.64
N GLU A 115 18.09 -1.27 18.23
CA GLU A 115 17.84 -2.72 18.29
C GLU A 115 18.27 -3.48 17.03
N SER A 116 18.85 -2.81 16.02
CA SER A 116 19.27 -3.43 14.75
C SER A 116 20.10 -4.72 14.94
N PRO A 117 21.12 -4.78 15.82
CA PRO A 117 21.89 -6.01 16.00
C PRO A 117 21.06 -7.15 16.59
N ARG A 118 20.18 -6.84 17.56
CA ARG A 118 19.31 -7.85 18.19
C ARG A 118 18.27 -8.39 17.23
N LEU A 119 17.69 -7.52 16.39
CA LEU A 119 16.75 -7.92 15.35
C LEU A 119 17.39 -8.89 14.36
N LEU A 120 18.61 -8.59 13.90
CA LEU A 120 19.36 -9.45 12.99
C LEU A 120 19.76 -10.78 13.63
N ALA A 121 20.15 -10.76 14.88
CA ALA A 121 20.44 -11.99 15.62
C ALA A 121 19.20 -12.87 15.79
N ALA A 122 18.04 -12.27 16.11
CA ALA A 122 16.76 -12.98 16.21
C ALA A 122 16.30 -13.60 14.87
N MET A 123 16.72 -13.01 13.74
CA MET A 123 16.49 -13.55 12.40
C MET A 123 17.48 -14.65 12.00
N SER A 124 18.36 -15.09 12.91
CA SER A 124 19.39 -16.09 12.62
C SER A 124 20.32 -15.69 11.46
N THR A 125 20.60 -14.39 11.34
CA THR A 125 21.50 -13.88 10.31
C THR A 125 22.91 -14.44 10.54
N PRO A 126 23.61 -14.96 9.50
CA PRO A 126 24.97 -15.49 9.64
C PRO A 126 25.90 -14.46 10.30
N ALA A 127 26.72 -14.91 11.27
CA ALA A 127 27.58 -14.04 12.07
C ALA A 127 28.50 -13.14 11.22
N ALA A 128 29.00 -13.66 10.11
CA ALA A 128 29.83 -12.91 9.16
C ALA A 128 29.08 -11.74 8.47
N SER A 129 27.75 -11.84 8.33
CA SER A 129 26.92 -10.82 7.67
C SER A 129 26.34 -9.79 8.66
N ILE A 130 26.35 -10.06 9.98
CA ILE A 130 25.75 -9.18 10.99
C ILE A 130 26.33 -7.75 10.95
N PRO A 131 27.65 -7.51 10.87
CA PRO A 131 28.20 -6.15 10.81
C PRO A 131 27.72 -5.38 9.60
N LEU A 132 27.73 -6.01 8.41
CA LEU A 132 27.28 -5.42 7.16
C LEU A 132 25.78 -5.13 7.18
N ALA A 133 24.97 -6.10 7.63
CA ALA A 133 23.53 -5.95 7.78
C ALA A 133 23.16 -4.87 8.80
N THR A 134 23.90 -4.76 9.91
CA THR A 134 23.69 -3.71 10.92
C THR A 134 23.98 -2.32 10.34
N ALA A 135 25.09 -2.16 9.63
CA ALA A 135 25.45 -0.91 9.00
C ALA A 135 24.37 -0.46 8.00
N TYR A 136 23.92 -1.35 7.12
CA TYR A 136 22.83 -1.11 6.18
C TYR A 136 21.53 -0.75 6.89
N MET A 137 21.10 -1.58 7.85
CA MET A 137 19.83 -1.44 8.56
C MET A 137 19.77 -0.13 9.35
N ARG A 138 20.86 0.29 10.01
CA ARG A 138 20.92 1.57 10.72
C ARG A 138 20.70 2.76 9.80
N VAL A 139 21.30 2.77 8.60
CA VAL A 139 21.08 3.84 7.63
C VAL A 139 19.63 3.82 7.13
N ILE A 140 19.05 2.66 6.88
CA ILE A 140 17.64 2.53 6.51
C ILE A 140 16.72 3.04 7.63
N PHE A 141 17.02 2.73 8.91
CA PHE A 141 16.22 3.29 10.01
C PHE A 141 16.32 4.82 10.09
N LEU A 142 17.47 5.42 9.79
CA LEU A 142 17.59 6.88 9.66
C LEU A 142 16.76 7.44 8.48
N ALA A 143 16.58 6.67 7.42
CA ALA A 143 15.74 7.04 6.28
C ALA A 143 14.23 6.95 6.60
N LEU A 144 13.84 6.18 7.62
CA LEU A 144 12.45 5.83 7.92
C LEU A 144 11.53 7.06 8.09
N PRO A 145 11.92 8.14 8.80
CA PRO A 145 11.08 9.34 8.91
C PRO A 145 10.76 9.96 7.55
N PHE A 146 11.72 10.01 6.64
CA PHE A 146 11.52 10.55 5.30
C PHE A 146 10.64 9.63 4.45
N MET A 147 10.85 8.32 4.53
CA MET A 147 10.05 7.30 3.83
C MET A 147 8.58 7.35 4.28
N TYR A 148 8.33 7.44 5.59
CA TYR A 148 6.98 7.48 6.15
C TYR A 148 6.26 8.77 5.79
N MET A 149 6.94 9.91 5.93
CA MET A 149 6.37 11.21 5.55
C MET A 149 6.12 11.29 4.05
N TYR A 150 7.02 10.75 3.23
CA TYR A 150 6.83 10.66 1.78
C TYR A 150 5.60 9.81 1.42
N ALA A 151 5.49 8.61 1.97
CA ALA A 151 4.34 7.71 1.77
C ALA A 151 3.03 8.36 2.24
N PHE A 152 3.05 9.05 3.37
CA PHE A 152 1.91 9.80 3.91
C PHE A 152 1.46 10.94 2.97
N VAL A 153 2.38 11.80 2.53
CA VAL A 153 2.03 12.91 1.62
C VAL A 153 1.48 12.38 0.30
N MET A 154 2.07 11.32 -0.25
CA MET A 154 1.55 10.65 -1.45
C MET A 154 0.14 10.09 -1.23
N ALA A 155 -0.15 9.51 -0.06
CA ALA A 155 -1.46 8.98 0.30
C ALA A 155 -2.50 10.10 0.42
N VAL A 156 -2.15 11.22 1.06
CA VAL A 156 -2.99 12.42 1.19
C VAL A 156 -3.35 12.98 -0.18
N LEU A 157 -2.38 13.12 -1.08
CA LEU A 157 -2.63 13.61 -2.44
C LEU A 157 -3.56 12.69 -3.23
N ARG A 158 -3.37 11.38 -3.11
CA ARG A 158 -4.30 10.40 -3.71
C ARG A 158 -5.71 10.54 -3.14
N GLY A 159 -5.86 10.73 -1.83
CA GLY A 159 -7.14 11.03 -1.18
C GLY A 159 -7.81 12.28 -1.74
N ALA A 160 -7.02 13.32 -2.02
CA ALA A 160 -7.48 14.56 -2.65
C ALA A 160 -7.79 14.44 -4.16
N GLY A 161 -7.55 13.27 -4.78
CA GLY A 161 -7.81 13.03 -6.19
C GLY A 161 -6.64 13.39 -7.12
N ASP A 162 -5.43 13.56 -6.58
CA ASP A 162 -4.22 13.79 -7.36
C ASP A 162 -3.32 12.55 -7.31
N SER A 163 -3.27 11.79 -8.40
CA SER A 163 -2.35 10.66 -8.58
C SER A 163 -1.12 11.01 -9.42
N LYS A 164 -1.17 12.13 -10.16
CA LYS A 164 -0.10 12.55 -11.06
C LYS A 164 1.08 13.13 -10.31
N THR A 165 0.82 14.04 -9.37
CA THR A 165 1.89 14.65 -8.55
C THR A 165 2.68 13.57 -7.79
N PRO A 166 2.05 12.62 -7.04
CA PRO A 166 2.75 11.47 -6.48
C PRO A 166 3.63 10.72 -7.47
N PHE A 167 3.14 10.45 -8.67
CA PHE A 167 3.89 9.71 -9.68
C PHE A 167 5.14 10.47 -10.15
N TYR A 168 5.06 11.76 -10.42
CA TYR A 168 6.25 12.54 -10.86
C TYR A 168 7.36 12.55 -9.82
N PHE A 169 7.01 12.69 -8.55
CA PHE A 169 8.01 12.67 -7.47
C PHE A 169 8.50 11.25 -7.17
N LEU A 170 7.72 10.22 -7.47
CA LEU A 170 8.20 8.86 -7.44
C LEU A 170 9.23 8.59 -8.54
N VAL A 171 9.01 9.10 -9.77
CA VAL A 171 10.01 9.04 -10.84
C VAL A 171 11.29 9.74 -10.42
N LEU A 172 11.20 10.91 -9.78
CA LEU A 172 12.36 11.61 -9.23
C LEU A 172 13.09 10.76 -8.18
N SER A 173 12.35 10.19 -7.22
CA SER A 173 12.92 9.37 -6.14
C SER A 173 13.66 8.15 -6.70
N VAL A 174 13.02 7.41 -7.61
CA VAL A 174 13.64 6.23 -8.24
C VAL A 174 14.84 6.62 -9.10
N GLY A 175 14.74 7.69 -9.89
CA GLY A 175 15.84 8.18 -10.70
C GLY A 175 17.07 8.57 -9.86
N LEU A 176 16.82 9.27 -8.74
CA LEU A 176 17.89 9.60 -7.78
C LEU A 176 18.47 8.35 -7.13
N ASP A 177 17.64 7.41 -6.70
CA ASP A 177 18.11 6.17 -6.05
C ASP A 177 18.99 5.36 -7.00
N ILE A 178 18.59 5.18 -8.25
CA ILE A 178 19.37 4.48 -9.28
C ILE A 178 20.69 5.19 -9.56
N ALA A 179 20.69 6.51 -9.66
CA ALA A 179 21.89 7.30 -9.97
C ALA A 179 22.87 7.37 -8.79
N LEU A 180 22.36 7.47 -7.56
CA LEU A 180 23.18 7.60 -6.36
C LEU A 180 23.72 6.25 -5.85
N ASN A 181 23.10 5.13 -6.20
CA ASN A 181 23.56 3.80 -5.78
C ASN A 181 25.02 3.55 -6.19
N PRO A 182 25.41 3.60 -7.48
CA PRO A 182 26.81 3.39 -7.87
C PRO A 182 27.75 4.44 -7.26
N LEU A 183 27.28 5.68 -7.10
CA LEU A 183 28.08 6.77 -6.54
C LEU A 183 28.50 6.49 -5.09
N PHE A 184 27.57 6.02 -4.25
CA PHE A 184 27.85 5.75 -2.85
C PHE A 184 28.39 4.34 -2.59
N ILE A 185 28.06 3.37 -3.45
CA ILE A 185 28.60 2.01 -3.33
C ILE A 185 30.10 2.00 -3.62
N PHE A 186 30.52 2.57 -4.76
CA PHE A 186 31.90 2.50 -5.26
C PHE A 186 32.75 3.70 -4.82
N GLY A 187 32.11 4.81 -4.47
CA GLY A 187 32.77 6.09 -4.27
C GLY A 187 33.17 6.76 -5.59
N LEU A 188 33.12 8.07 -5.64
CA LEU A 188 33.63 8.85 -6.78
C LEU A 188 34.20 10.17 -6.29
N GLY A 189 35.46 10.45 -6.65
CA GLY A 189 36.14 11.66 -6.25
C GLY A 189 36.29 11.78 -4.73
N PRO A 190 35.70 12.82 -4.09
CA PRO A 190 35.80 13.02 -2.66
C PRO A 190 34.88 12.10 -1.82
N ILE A 191 34.00 11.34 -2.46
CA ILE A 191 33.04 10.46 -1.79
C ILE A 191 33.71 9.09 -1.58
N PRO A 192 33.88 8.62 -0.32
CA PRO A 192 34.44 7.31 -0.06
C PRO A 192 33.48 6.20 -0.48
N ALA A 193 34.04 5.04 -0.84
CA ALA A 193 33.26 3.83 -1.09
C ALA A 193 32.63 3.33 0.22
N LEU A 194 31.31 3.36 0.30
CA LEU A 194 30.56 2.95 1.49
C LEU A 194 30.01 1.52 1.38
N GLY A 195 30.21 0.86 0.24
CA GLY A 195 29.71 -0.50 0.02
C GLY A 195 28.19 -0.60 0.22
N ILE A 196 27.77 -1.61 1.01
CA ILE A 196 26.35 -1.88 1.27
C ILE A 196 25.63 -0.70 1.97
N ALA A 197 26.31 0.01 2.89
CA ALA A 197 25.74 1.19 3.54
C ALA A 197 25.52 2.33 2.55
N GLY A 198 26.31 2.38 1.46
CA GLY A 198 26.13 3.33 0.36
C GLY A 198 24.81 3.15 -0.37
N SER A 199 24.36 1.90 -0.58
CA SER A 199 23.04 1.63 -1.17
C SER A 199 21.90 2.12 -0.27
N ALA A 200 22.01 1.91 1.06
CA ALA A 200 21.04 2.46 2.00
C ALA A 200 21.05 4.00 2.01
N LEU A 201 22.23 4.61 1.92
CA LEU A 201 22.39 6.06 1.86
C LEU A 201 21.80 6.65 0.57
N ALA A 202 21.92 5.95 -0.56
CA ALA A 202 21.29 6.36 -1.82
C ALA A 202 19.77 6.44 -1.65
N THR A 203 19.16 5.40 -1.10
CA THR A 203 17.73 5.38 -0.79
C THR A 203 17.34 6.49 0.19
N PHE A 204 18.13 6.71 1.24
CA PHE A 204 17.88 7.80 2.20
C PHE A 204 17.86 9.17 1.52
N VAL A 205 18.91 9.49 0.77
CA VAL A 205 19.04 10.79 0.07
C VAL A 205 17.94 10.95 -0.98
N ALA A 206 17.66 9.91 -1.76
CA ALA A 206 16.60 9.92 -2.76
C ALA A 206 15.23 10.22 -2.16
N GLN A 207 14.89 9.58 -1.03
CA GLN A 207 13.62 9.82 -0.32
C GLN A 207 13.57 11.20 0.31
N ALA A 208 14.64 11.65 0.96
CA ALA A 208 14.70 12.97 1.59
C ALA A 208 14.57 14.10 0.57
N VAL A 209 15.35 14.06 -0.51
CA VAL A 209 15.30 15.05 -1.59
C VAL A 209 13.92 15.06 -2.25
N SER A 210 13.37 13.88 -2.55
CA SER A 210 12.05 13.78 -3.18
C SER A 210 10.93 14.30 -2.28
N LEU A 211 10.98 14.03 -0.98
CA LEU A 211 10.03 14.59 0.00
C LEU A 211 10.11 16.11 0.05
N ILE A 212 11.31 16.65 0.18
CA ILE A 212 11.54 18.11 0.23
C ILE A 212 11.06 18.76 -1.07
N ALA A 213 11.42 18.21 -2.22
CA ALA A 213 11.00 18.70 -3.53
C ALA A 213 9.48 18.62 -3.71
N LEU A 214 8.84 17.53 -3.26
CA LEU A 214 7.38 17.35 -3.28
C LEU A 214 6.71 18.44 -2.43
N ILE A 215 7.12 18.61 -1.18
CA ILE A 215 6.56 19.63 -0.28
C ILE A 215 6.77 21.03 -0.88
N ALA A 216 7.97 21.36 -1.34
CA ALA A 216 8.28 22.65 -1.96
C ALA A 216 7.39 22.90 -3.21
N SER A 217 7.17 21.87 -4.04
CA SER A 217 6.28 21.96 -5.19
C SER A 217 4.82 22.22 -4.79
N LEU A 218 4.33 21.57 -3.72
CA LEU A 218 2.96 21.77 -3.21
C LEU A 218 2.76 23.21 -2.73
N TYR A 219 3.73 23.77 -1.99
CA TYR A 219 3.67 25.15 -1.53
C TYR A 219 3.77 26.15 -2.71
N ARG A 220 4.67 25.92 -3.68
CA ARG A 220 4.79 26.78 -4.87
C ARG A 220 3.52 26.78 -5.70
N ARG A 221 2.84 25.63 -5.82
CA ARG A 221 1.58 25.49 -6.56
C ARG A 221 0.36 25.90 -5.74
N LYS A 222 0.55 26.38 -4.51
CA LYS A 222 -0.52 26.75 -3.57
C LYS A 222 -1.59 25.65 -3.46
N ASN A 223 -1.15 24.41 -3.22
CA ASN A 223 -2.07 23.28 -3.09
C ASN A 223 -3.02 23.53 -1.91
N VAL A 224 -4.28 23.15 -2.09
CA VAL A 224 -5.36 23.37 -1.13
C VAL A 224 -5.10 22.71 0.23
N LEU A 225 -4.31 21.64 0.27
CA LEU A 225 -3.96 20.91 1.50
C LEU A 225 -2.72 21.45 2.21
N CYS A 226 -2.03 22.47 1.66
CA CYS A 226 -0.90 23.10 2.34
C CYS A 226 -1.37 23.83 3.60
N LEU A 227 -0.60 23.67 4.68
CA LEU A 227 -0.82 24.38 5.94
C LEU A 227 0.02 25.65 5.95
N TYR A 228 -0.62 26.81 6.07
CA TYR A 228 0.03 28.10 6.17
C TYR A 228 0.25 28.51 7.63
N LYS A 229 0.97 29.61 7.87
CA LYS A 229 1.35 30.06 9.22
C LYS A 229 0.17 30.15 10.18
N ASP A 230 -0.97 30.63 9.71
CA ASP A 230 -2.19 30.79 10.52
C ASP A 230 -2.87 29.43 10.85
N GLU A 231 -2.49 28.39 10.14
CA GLU A 231 -3.06 27.04 10.25
C GLU A 231 -2.12 26.07 11.00
N LEU A 232 -0.94 26.50 11.47
CA LEU A 232 0.01 25.63 12.19
C LEU A 232 -0.58 24.98 13.44
N ARG A 233 -1.63 25.59 14.02
CA ARG A 233 -2.40 24.96 15.11
C ARG A 233 -3.01 23.61 14.72
N LEU A 234 -3.23 23.34 13.45
CA LEU A 234 -3.75 22.06 12.94
C LEU A 234 -2.72 20.92 13.04
N LEU A 235 -1.45 21.23 13.29
CA LEU A 235 -0.43 20.23 13.61
C LEU A 235 -0.59 19.65 15.03
N ARG A 236 -1.43 20.26 15.88
CA ARG A 236 -1.74 19.66 17.19
C ARG A 236 -2.43 18.33 16.98
N ILE A 237 -2.01 17.34 17.79
CA ILE A 237 -2.58 16.00 17.75
C ILE A 237 -4.03 16.04 18.22
N ASP A 238 -4.93 15.63 17.34
CA ASP A 238 -6.32 15.36 17.66
C ASP A 238 -6.48 13.87 17.95
N ALA A 239 -6.78 13.56 19.22
CA ALA A 239 -6.89 12.18 19.68
C ALA A 239 -7.97 11.37 18.93
N ALA A 240 -9.06 12.00 18.48
CA ALA A 240 -10.12 11.33 17.74
C ALA A 240 -9.68 10.92 16.33
N ILE A 241 -8.92 11.81 15.66
CA ILE A 241 -8.33 11.51 14.34
C ILE A 241 -7.29 10.41 14.47
N VAL A 242 -6.38 10.49 15.46
CA VAL A 242 -5.35 9.47 15.69
C VAL A 242 -5.99 8.12 16.03
N ALA A 243 -6.98 8.10 16.92
CA ALA A 243 -7.72 6.88 17.25
C ALA A 243 -8.38 6.27 16.01
N THR A 244 -8.91 7.09 15.10
CA THR A 244 -9.49 6.65 13.83
C THR A 244 -8.41 6.06 12.91
N LEU A 245 -7.28 6.75 12.76
CA LEU A 245 -6.15 6.25 11.96
C LEU A 245 -5.69 4.87 12.46
N ILE A 246 -5.54 4.71 13.77
CA ILE A 246 -5.11 3.45 14.39
C ILE A 246 -6.18 2.36 14.22
N ARG A 247 -7.42 2.64 14.65
CA ARG A 247 -8.51 1.65 14.61
C ARG A 247 -8.86 1.17 13.20
N LYS A 248 -8.74 2.05 12.20
CA LYS A 248 -9.04 1.72 10.80
C LYS A 248 -7.79 1.31 10.04
N GLY A 249 -6.64 1.92 10.30
CA GLY A 249 -5.39 1.64 9.62
C GLY A 249 -4.77 0.30 10.00
N ILE A 250 -4.80 -0.09 11.29
CA ILE A 250 -4.24 -1.38 11.72
C ILE A 250 -4.90 -2.56 10.98
N PRO A 251 -6.24 -2.70 10.91
CA PRO A 251 -6.86 -3.78 10.16
C PRO A 251 -6.50 -3.76 8.65
N MET A 252 -6.30 -2.57 8.06
CA MET A 252 -5.86 -2.46 6.66
C MET A 252 -4.40 -2.91 6.49
N GLY A 253 -3.51 -2.57 7.41
CA GLY A 253 -2.12 -3.03 7.42
C GLY A 253 -2.00 -4.53 7.66
N LEU A 254 -2.81 -5.08 8.56
CA LEU A 254 -2.87 -6.51 8.83
C LEU A 254 -3.28 -7.34 7.59
N GLN A 255 -4.07 -6.78 6.66
CA GLN A 255 -4.37 -7.46 5.40
C GLN A 255 -3.11 -7.75 4.58
N ILE A 256 -2.16 -6.80 4.53
CA ILE A 256 -0.87 -7.01 3.84
C ILE A 256 -0.05 -8.06 4.59
N PHE A 257 0.00 -7.97 5.90
CA PHE A 257 0.70 -8.94 6.72
C PHE A 257 0.17 -10.38 6.52
N VAL A 258 -1.16 -10.55 6.50
CA VAL A 258 -1.81 -11.86 6.25
C VAL A 258 -1.43 -12.43 4.87
N VAL A 259 -1.44 -11.59 3.83
CA VAL A 259 -1.03 -12.02 2.47
C VAL A 259 0.44 -12.44 2.46
N SER A 260 1.31 -11.66 3.09
CA SER A 260 2.75 -11.96 3.17
C SER A 260 3.03 -13.22 3.97
N LEU A 261 2.37 -13.38 5.11
CA LEU A 261 2.47 -14.60 5.93
C LEU A 261 2.02 -15.83 5.15
N SER A 262 0.88 -15.72 4.42
CA SER A 262 0.41 -16.81 3.55
C SER A 262 1.47 -17.19 2.50
N SER A 263 2.16 -16.20 1.92
CA SER A 263 3.21 -16.46 0.92
C SER A 263 4.40 -17.20 1.50
N VAL A 264 4.86 -16.78 2.69
CA VAL A 264 5.98 -17.43 3.40
C VAL A 264 5.63 -18.86 3.79
N LEU A 265 4.44 -19.06 4.34
CA LEU A 265 3.98 -20.41 4.70
C LEU A 265 3.82 -21.30 3.46
N MET A 266 3.36 -20.73 2.34
CA MET A 266 3.17 -21.48 1.10
C MET A 266 4.51 -21.94 0.50
N ILE A 267 5.54 -21.08 0.47
CA ILE A 267 6.87 -21.51 0.00
C ILE A 267 7.46 -22.59 0.91
N THR A 268 7.19 -22.54 2.21
CA THR A 268 7.62 -23.58 3.16
C THR A 268 6.99 -24.94 2.83
N LEU A 269 5.72 -24.94 2.39
CA LEU A 269 5.07 -26.17 1.92
C LEU A 269 5.63 -26.64 0.58
N VAL A 270 5.86 -25.72 -0.36
CA VAL A 270 6.43 -26.00 -1.68
C VAL A 270 7.83 -26.61 -1.58
N ASN A 271 8.64 -26.18 -0.62
CA ASN A 271 10.00 -26.70 -0.40
C ASN A 271 10.03 -28.21 -0.13
N ARG A 272 8.93 -28.81 0.36
CA ARG A 272 8.83 -30.28 0.58
C ARG A 272 8.84 -31.07 -0.72
N PHE A 273 8.52 -30.46 -1.85
CA PHE A 273 8.47 -31.12 -3.17
C PHE A 273 9.79 -31.05 -3.95
N GLY A 274 10.84 -30.51 -3.30
CA GLY A 274 12.20 -30.50 -3.84
C GLY A 274 12.56 -29.21 -4.58
N VAL A 275 13.83 -29.13 -4.95
CA VAL A 275 14.48 -27.91 -5.46
C VAL A 275 13.83 -27.40 -6.74
N ASN A 276 13.47 -28.30 -7.67
CA ASN A 276 12.87 -27.89 -8.94
C ASN A 276 11.49 -27.25 -8.76
N THR A 277 10.66 -27.77 -7.84
CA THR A 277 9.33 -27.21 -7.55
C THR A 277 9.48 -25.86 -6.83
N THR A 278 10.44 -25.72 -5.93
CA THR A 278 10.75 -24.45 -5.26
C THR A 278 11.24 -23.40 -6.26
N ALA A 279 12.13 -23.78 -7.18
CA ALA A 279 12.60 -22.87 -8.23
C ALA A 279 11.46 -22.45 -9.17
N ALA A 280 10.60 -23.39 -9.55
CA ALA A 280 9.41 -23.13 -10.34
C ALA A 280 8.47 -22.12 -9.66
N PHE A 281 8.20 -22.31 -8.36
CA PHE A 281 7.37 -21.39 -7.57
C PHE A 281 7.99 -19.99 -7.50
N GLY A 282 9.31 -19.90 -7.29
CA GLY A 282 10.04 -18.62 -7.25
C GLY A 282 9.91 -17.85 -8.57
N ALA A 283 10.07 -18.54 -9.72
CA ALA A 283 9.90 -17.93 -11.04
C ALA A 283 8.46 -17.47 -11.28
N CYS A 284 7.48 -18.31 -10.96
CA CYS A 284 6.07 -17.95 -11.04
C CYS A 284 5.75 -16.73 -10.16
N TRP A 285 6.27 -16.69 -8.94
CA TRP A 285 6.04 -15.58 -7.99
C TRP A 285 6.47 -14.24 -8.55
N GLN A 286 7.59 -14.17 -9.29
CA GLN A 286 8.03 -12.94 -9.95
C GLN A 286 7.00 -12.47 -10.99
N VAL A 287 6.52 -13.36 -11.84
CA VAL A 287 5.51 -13.04 -12.86
C VAL A 287 4.19 -12.62 -12.21
N TRP A 288 3.75 -13.36 -11.19
CA TRP A 288 2.51 -13.09 -10.47
C TRP A 288 2.51 -11.73 -9.75
N ASN A 289 3.65 -11.29 -9.23
CA ASN A 289 3.78 -9.95 -8.62
C ASN A 289 3.40 -8.84 -9.59
N TYR A 290 3.84 -8.91 -10.87
CA TYR A 290 3.47 -7.89 -11.86
C TYR A 290 1.97 -7.86 -12.13
N ILE A 291 1.33 -9.04 -12.22
CA ILE A 291 -0.12 -9.12 -12.39
C ILE A 291 -0.84 -8.55 -11.16
N GLN A 292 -0.39 -8.91 -9.96
CA GLN A 292 -0.97 -8.46 -8.69
C GLN A 292 -0.86 -6.93 -8.51
N MET A 293 0.24 -6.31 -8.95
CA MET A 293 0.43 -4.86 -8.86
C MET A 293 -0.64 -4.07 -9.62
N SER A 294 -1.14 -4.61 -10.74
CA SER A 294 -2.23 -3.99 -11.50
C SER A 294 -3.54 -3.97 -10.71
N ALA A 295 -3.86 -5.08 -10.04
CA ALA A 295 -5.04 -5.18 -9.17
C ALA A 295 -4.94 -4.25 -7.97
N PHE A 296 -3.76 -4.13 -7.35
CA PHE A 296 -3.53 -3.18 -6.25
C PHE A 296 -3.69 -1.72 -6.70
N ALA A 297 -3.12 -1.34 -7.84
CA ALA A 297 -3.24 0.02 -8.36
C ALA A 297 -4.70 0.40 -8.59
N LEU A 298 -5.47 -0.49 -9.18
CA LEU A 298 -6.89 -0.28 -9.41
C LEU A 298 -7.68 -0.21 -8.10
N GLY A 299 -7.38 -1.09 -7.13
CA GLY A 299 -7.99 -1.08 -5.80
C GLY A 299 -7.74 0.23 -5.05
N MET A 300 -6.53 0.78 -5.13
CA MET A 300 -6.19 2.09 -4.55
C MET A 300 -6.97 3.22 -5.23
N ALA A 301 -7.07 3.20 -6.56
CA ALA A 301 -7.81 4.18 -7.32
C ALA A 301 -9.32 4.15 -6.98
N VAL A 302 -9.89 2.95 -6.91
CA VAL A 302 -11.28 2.72 -6.49
C VAL A 302 -11.52 3.21 -5.07
N THR A 303 -10.60 2.93 -4.14
CA THR A 303 -10.72 3.37 -2.75
C THR A 303 -10.76 4.90 -2.64
N ALA A 304 -9.87 5.60 -3.34
CA ALA A 304 -9.84 7.07 -3.34
C ALA A 304 -11.11 7.66 -3.99
N ALA A 305 -11.54 7.12 -5.14
CA ALA A 305 -12.74 7.57 -5.82
C ALA A 305 -14.01 7.30 -4.98
N ALA A 306 -14.12 6.11 -4.39
CA ALA A 306 -15.23 5.77 -3.50
C ALA A 306 -15.26 6.66 -2.26
N ALA A 307 -14.10 6.93 -1.62
CA ALA A 307 -14.02 7.79 -0.45
C ALA A 307 -14.54 9.21 -0.72
N GLN A 308 -14.15 9.82 -1.87
CA GLN A 308 -14.67 11.12 -2.26
C GLN A 308 -16.18 11.10 -2.53
N ASN A 309 -16.69 10.05 -3.20
CA ASN A 309 -18.12 9.94 -3.47
C ASN A 309 -18.94 9.63 -2.22
N VAL A 310 -18.38 8.89 -1.25
CA VAL A 310 -18.99 8.70 0.09
C VAL A 310 -19.08 10.03 0.82
N GLY A 311 -18.00 10.82 0.83
CA GLY A 311 -18.03 12.16 1.41
C GLY A 311 -19.04 13.09 0.76
N ALA A 312 -19.16 13.04 -0.57
CA ALA A 312 -20.15 13.78 -1.35
C ALA A 312 -21.57 13.23 -1.24
N GLN A 313 -21.81 12.14 -0.51
CA GLN A 313 -23.11 11.42 -0.38
C GLN A 313 -23.68 10.92 -1.73
N LYS A 314 -22.80 10.72 -2.74
CA LYS A 314 -23.20 10.27 -4.09
C LYS A 314 -23.17 8.74 -4.19
N TRP A 315 -24.09 8.07 -3.52
CA TRP A 315 -24.11 6.60 -3.40
C TRP A 315 -24.25 5.87 -4.73
N ASP A 316 -24.95 6.46 -5.71
CA ASP A 316 -25.03 5.90 -7.07
C ASP A 316 -23.65 5.85 -7.73
N ARG A 317 -22.84 6.90 -7.52
CA ARG A 317 -21.45 6.92 -8.02
C ARG A 317 -20.55 5.97 -7.26
N VAL A 318 -20.78 5.74 -5.96
CA VAL A 318 -20.07 4.71 -5.19
C VAL A 318 -20.36 3.33 -5.80
N ALA A 319 -21.62 3.02 -6.07
CA ALA A 319 -22.02 1.77 -6.74
C ALA A 319 -21.45 1.65 -8.17
N ALA A 320 -21.46 2.75 -8.93
CA ALA A 320 -20.85 2.80 -10.26
C ALA A 320 -19.32 2.61 -10.20
N THR A 321 -18.64 3.17 -9.18
CA THR A 321 -17.20 2.97 -8.97
C THR A 321 -16.88 1.50 -8.75
N ALA A 322 -17.69 0.75 -7.98
CA ALA A 322 -17.52 -0.68 -7.80
C ALA A 322 -17.66 -1.44 -9.12
N ARG A 323 -18.77 -1.18 -9.89
CA ARG A 323 -19.03 -1.87 -11.17
C ARG A 323 -17.94 -1.61 -12.21
N ILE A 324 -17.57 -0.34 -12.39
CA ILE A 324 -16.54 0.06 -13.35
C ILE A 324 -15.16 -0.49 -12.92
N GLY A 325 -14.86 -0.44 -11.61
CA GLY A 325 -13.63 -1.00 -11.06
C GLY A 325 -13.52 -2.51 -11.30
N VAL A 326 -14.59 -3.27 -11.07
CA VAL A 326 -14.62 -4.72 -11.37
C VAL A 326 -14.45 -4.97 -12.86
N LEU A 327 -15.15 -4.23 -13.73
CA LEU A 327 -14.98 -4.35 -15.17
C LEU A 327 -13.54 -4.09 -15.60
N TYR A 328 -12.94 -3.00 -15.10
CA TYR A 328 -11.55 -2.68 -15.44
C TYR A 328 -10.55 -3.68 -14.86
N ASN A 329 -10.85 -4.29 -13.73
CA ASN A 329 -10.04 -5.39 -13.24
C ASN A 329 -10.09 -6.59 -14.19
N PHE A 330 -11.26 -6.97 -14.69
CA PHE A 330 -11.36 -8.03 -15.68
C PHE A 330 -10.61 -7.70 -16.97
N LEU A 331 -10.72 -6.46 -17.46
CA LEU A 331 -10.02 -6.02 -18.66
C LEU A 331 -8.51 -5.96 -18.45
N LEU A 332 -8.03 -5.31 -17.39
CA LEU A 332 -6.61 -5.09 -17.16
C LEU A 332 -5.90 -6.35 -16.66
N THR A 333 -6.38 -6.93 -15.56
CA THR A 333 -5.76 -8.12 -14.97
C THR A 333 -6.00 -9.34 -15.85
N GLY A 334 -7.18 -9.46 -16.44
CA GLY A 334 -7.52 -10.54 -17.38
C GLY A 334 -6.66 -10.49 -18.64
N SER A 335 -6.47 -9.33 -19.25
CA SER A 335 -5.59 -9.19 -20.44
C SER A 335 -4.12 -9.52 -20.10
N LEU A 336 -3.64 -9.10 -18.92
CA LEU A 336 -2.29 -9.47 -18.48
C LEU A 336 -2.14 -10.97 -18.25
N ILE A 337 -3.16 -11.64 -17.71
CA ILE A 337 -3.15 -13.10 -17.54
C ILE A 337 -3.11 -13.78 -18.91
N VAL A 338 -3.97 -13.37 -19.84
CA VAL A 338 -3.95 -13.93 -21.20
C VAL A 338 -2.60 -13.75 -21.87
N LEU A 339 -1.99 -12.56 -21.74
CA LEU A 339 -0.66 -12.29 -22.27
C LEU A 339 0.40 -13.22 -21.64
N VAL A 340 0.38 -13.34 -20.30
CA VAL A 340 1.32 -14.20 -19.58
C VAL A 340 1.08 -15.67 -19.91
N GLU A 341 -0.16 -16.13 -20.14
CA GLU A 341 -0.44 -17.51 -20.57
C GLU A 341 0.07 -17.79 -21.97
N ILE A 342 -0.13 -16.90 -22.95
CA ILE A 342 0.39 -17.04 -24.32
C ILE A 342 1.93 -17.12 -24.31
N PHE A 343 2.58 -16.30 -23.49
CA PHE A 343 4.04 -16.22 -23.40
C PHE A 343 4.60 -16.86 -22.13
N SER A 344 3.87 -17.82 -21.53
CA SER A 344 4.24 -18.39 -20.22
C SER A 344 5.64 -19.02 -20.22
N HIS A 345 5.96 -19.80 -21.27
CA HIS A 345 7.26 -20.42 -21.42
C HIS A 345 8.38 -19.34 -21.49
N GLN A 346 8.22 -18.32 -22.33
CA GLN A 346 9.21 -17.26 -22.52
C GLN A 346 9.37 -16.40 -21.25
N ALA A 347 8.25 -16.02 -20.63
CA ALA A 347 8.26 -15.21 -19.42
C ALA A 347 8.92 -15.93 -18.23
N LEU A 348 8.66 -17.23 -18.07
CA LEU A 348 9.25 -18.03 -16.99
C LEU A 348 10.71 -18.42 -17.28
N ALA A 349 11.07 -18.62 -18.56
CA ALA A 349 12.44 -18.89 -18.97
C ALA A 349 13.40 -17.71 -18.72
N LEU A 350 12.89 -16.49 -18.48
CA LEU A 350 13.73 -15.36 -18.04
C LEU A 350 14.29 -15.55 -16.63
N PHE A 351 13.63 -16.36 -15.81
CA PHE A 351 13.98 -16.57 -14.40
C PHE A 351 14.57 -17.95 -14.11
N LEU A 352 14.55 -18.88 -15.07
CA LEU A 352 15.04 -20.24 -14.92
C LEU A 352 16.12 -20.55 -15.95
N PRO A 353 17.14 -21.34 -15.58
CA PRO A 353 18.17 -21.75 -16.53
C PRO A 353 17.59 -22.52 -17.72
N ALA A 354 18.21 -22.39 -18.90
CA ALA A 354 17.82 -23.11 -20.08
C ALA A 354 17.87 -24.63 -19.86
N GLY A 355 16.80 -25.35 -20.23
CA GLY A 355 16.69 -26.79 -20.06
C GLY A 355 16.37 -27.27 -18.62
N SER A 356 16.09 -26.33 -17.70
CA SER A 356 15.72 -26.69 -16.32
C SER A 356 14.40 -27.45 -16.25
N PRO A 357 14.33 -28.59 -15.54
CA PRO A 357 13.06 -29.30 -15.28
C PRO A 357 12.03 -28.44 -14.55
N ALA A 358 12.48 -27.43 -13.82
CA ALA A 358 11.60 -26.48 -13.12
C ALA A 358 10.71 -25.67 -14.09
N LEU A 359 11.12 -25.47 -15.35
CA LEU A 359 10.35 -24.69 -16.31
C LEU A 359 9.01 -25.34 -16.66
N ALA A 360 8.99 -26.67 -16.88
CA ALA A 360 7.76 -27.40 -17.12
C ALA A 360 6.79 -27.32 -15.93
N ILE A 361 7.32 -27.46 -14.70
CA ILE A 361 6.57 -27.31 -13.46
C ILE A 361 6.02 -25.88 -13.33
N ALA A 362 6.83 -24.86 -13.65
CA ALA A 362 6.43 -23.47 -13.58
C ALA A 362 5.31 -23.13 -14.57
N VAL A 363 5.39 -23.61 -15.82
CA VAL A 363 4.35 -23.42 -16.84
C VAL A 363 3.03 -24.09 -16.40
N HIS A 364 3.12 -25.33 -15.86
CA HIS A 364 1.95 -26.02 -15.32
C HIS A 364 1.32 -25.28 -14.15
N ALA A 365 2.13 -24.86 -13.16
CA ALA A 365 1.68 -24.10 -12.00
C ALA A 365 1.05 -22.76 -12.41
N ASN A 366 1.68 -22.03 -13.35
CA ASN A 366 1.15 -20.77 -13.84
C ASN A 366 -0.24 -20.92 -14.44
N ARG A 367 -0.44 -21.91 -15.30
CA ARG A 367 -1.73 -22.19 -15.94
C ARG A 367 -2.87 -22.39 -14.92
N ILE A 368 -2.59 -23.01 -13.78
CA ILE A 368 -3.59 -23.23 -12.72
C ILE A 368 -3.80 -21.95 -11.91
N VAL A 369 -2.73 -21.30 -11.51
CA VAL A 369 -2.77 -20.21 -10.52
C VAL A 369 -3.16 -18.86 -11.12
N ALA A 370 -2.86 -18.61 -12.40
CA ALA A 370 -2.99 -17.27 -12.99
C ALA A 370 -4.41 -16.67 -12.86
N ALA A 371 -5.46 -17.48 -13.00
CA ALA A 371 -6.85 -17.03 -12.84
C ALA A 371 -7.15 -16.44 -11.44
N THR A 372 -6.39 -16.84 -10.42
CA THR A 372 -6.53 -16.34 -9.04
C THR A 372 -6.47 -14.82 -8.97
N PHE A 373 -5.64 -14.19 -9.82
CA PHE A 373 -5.40 -12.75 -9.76
C PHE A 373 -6.57 -11.91 -10.26
N VAL A 374 -7.43 -12.47 -11.13
CA VAL A 374 -8.72 -11.82 -11.47
C VAL A 374 -9.61 -11.79 -10.22
N PHE A 375 -9.75 -12.91 -9.52
CA PHE A 375 -10.54 -12.99 -8.29
C PHE A 375 -9.99 -12.09 -7.19
N PHE A 376 -8.68 -12.08 -7.04
CA PHE A 376 -8.00 -11.18 -6.09
C PHE A 376 -8.28 -9.72 -6.42
N GLY A 377 -8.21 -9.33 -7.69
CA GLY A 377 -8.51 -7.97 -8.12
C GLY A 377 -9.97 -7.57 -7.91
N VAL A 378 -10.93 -8.47 -8.17
CA VAL A 378 -12.35 -8.26 -7.83
C VAL A 378 -12.51 -7.98 -6.34
N SER A 379 -11.88 -8.81 -5.50
CA SER A 379 -11.92 -8.63 -4.03
C SER A 379 -11.32 -7.30 -3.61
N THR A 380 -10.18 -6.93 -4.18
CA THR A 380 -9.46 -5.69 -3.86
C THR A 380 -10.28 -4.45 -4.24
N VAL A 381 -10.99 -4.49 -5.37
CA VAL A 381 -11.93 -3.43 -5.80
C VAL A 381 -13.11 -3.32 -4.85
N LEU A 382 -13.79 -4.44 -4.55
CA LEU A 382 -14.96 -4.43 -3.67
C LEU A 382 -14.59 -4.02 -2.24
N PHE A 383 -13.51 -4.56 -1.70
CA PHE A 383 -12.99 -4.13 -0.40
C PHE A 383 -12.51 -2.68 -0.42
N GLY A 384 -12.02 -2.16 -1.55
CA GLY A 384 -11.69 -0.76 -1.72
C GLY A 384 -12.89 0.16 -1.49
N VAL A 385 -14.03 -0.18 -2.09
CA VAL A 385 -15.31 0.55 -1.89
C VAL A 385 -15.80 0.42 -0.45
N VAL A 386 -15.78 -0.79 0.10
CA VAL A 386 -16.22 -1.06 1.46
C VAL A 386 -15.34 -0.30 2.49
N ARG A 387 -14.03 -0.34 2.34
CA ARG A 387 -13.09 0.40 3.21
C ARG A 387 -13.31 1.91 3.13
N ALA A 388 -13.73 2.42 1.98
CA ALA A 388 -14.01 3.84 1.79
C ALA A 388 -15.12 4.38 2.70
N THR A 389 -15.98 3.54 3.29
CA THR A 389 -16.96 3.92 4.31
C THR A 389 -16.43 3.78 5.74
N GLY A 390 -15.34 3.04 5.94
CA GLY A 390 -14.77 2.73 7.25
C GLY A 390 -15.02 1.30 7.75
N ALA A 391 -15.68 0.45 6.95
CA ALA A 391 -15.85 -0.98 7.24
C ALA A 391 -14.56 -1.74 6.87
N VAL A 392 -13.67 -1.97 7.83
CA VAL A 392 -12.33 -2.53 7.60
C VAL A 392 -12.12 -3.92 8.20
N VAL A 393 -12.90 -4.28 9.22
CA VAL A 393 -12.72 -5.53 9.98
C VAL A 393 -13.21 -6.73 9.16
N VAL A 394 -14.40 -6.65 8.58
CA VAL A 394 -14.98 -7.78 7.83
C VAL A 394 -14.13 -8.13 6.59
N PRO A 395 -13.63 -7.17 5.78
CA PRO A 395 -12.64 -7.46 4.74
C PRO A 395 -11.40 -8.19 5.24
N LEU A 396 -10.88 -7.82 6.42
CA LEU A 396 -9.75 -8.52 7.04
C LEU A 396 -10.11 -9.96 7.41
N LEU A 397 -11.28 -10.18 8.02
CA LEU A 397 -11.74 -11.51 8.43
C LEU A 397 -11.94 -12.43 7.21
N ILE A 398 -12.59 -11.93 6.14
CA ILE A 398 -12.78 -12.69 4.90
C ILE A 398 -11.42 -13.04 4.27
N LEU A 399 -10.50 -12.08 4.20
CA LEU A 399 -9.16 -12.31 3.67
C LEU A 399 -8.41 -13.37 4.48
N THR A 400 -8.39 -13.23 5.81
CA THR A 400 -7.67 -14.15 6.71
C THR A 400 -8.25 -15.55 6.63
N SER A 401 -9.58 -15.71 6.70
CA SER A 401 -10.22 -17.01 6.62
C SER A 401 -9.97 -17.71 5.28
N THR A 402 -10.00 -16.98 4.17
CA THR A 402 -9.80 -17.58 2.85
C THR A 402 -8.33 -17.81 2.53
N VAL A 403 -7.48 -16.79 2.65
CA VAL A 403 -6.09 -16.83 2.17
C VAL A 403 -5.15 -17.54 3.15
N LEU A 404 -5.46 -17.51 4.45
CA LEU A 404 -4.63 -18.19 5.44
C LEU A 404 -5.26 -19.52 5.86
N VAL A 405 -6.51 -19.55 6.34
CA VAL A 405 -7.10 -20.78 6.91
C VAL A 405 -7.49 -21.73 5.79
N THR A 406 -8.37 -21.33 4.87
CA THR A 406 -8.92 -22.23 3.84
C THR A 406 -7.85 -22.70 2.86
N ARG A 407 -6.90 -21.81 2.46
CA ARG A 407 -5.81 -22.17 1.54
C ARG A 407 -4.94 -23.29 2.09
N PHE A 408 -4.54 -23.18 3.36
CA PHE A 408 -3.70 -24.20 3.99
C PHE A 408 -4.48 -25.47 4.26
N ALA A 409 -5.72 -25.37 4.74
CA ALA A 409 -6.57 -26.54 4.94
C ALA A 409 -6.73 -27.35 3.65
N LEU A 410 -7.00 -26.69 2.52
CA LEU A 410 -7.08 -27.36 1.20
C LEU A 410 -5.75 -27.97 0.77
N ALA A 411 -4.66 -27.19 0.85
CA ALA A 411 -3.35 -27.66 0.44
C ALA A 411 -2.93 -28.91 1.23
N TYR A 412 -3.10 -28.91 2.56
CA TYR A 412 -2.74 -30.04 3.41
C TYR A 412 -3.72 -31.23 3.25
N ALA A 413 -5.02 -31.01 3.08
CA ALA A 413 -6.00 -32.08 2.93
C ALA A 413 -5.79 -32.92 1.64
N PHE A 414 -5.29 -32.27 0.59
CA PHE A 414 -5.14 -32.93 -0.73
C PHE A 414 -3.68 -33.22 -1.12
N VAL A 415 -2.69 -32.85 -0.28
CA VAL A 415 -1.27 -33.03 -0.59
C VAL A 415 -0.87 -34.46 -0.88
N GLU A 416 -1.45 -35.43 -0.17
CA GLU A 416 -1.16 -36.86 -0.36
C GLU A 416 -1.70 -37.43 -1.72
N ARG A 417 -2.82 -36.85 -2.19
CA ARG A 417 -3.45 -37.30 -3.44
C ARG A 417 -2.96 -36.57 -4.68
N TRP A 418 -2.75 -35.26 -4.56
CA TRP A 418 -2.44 -34.36 -5.68
C TRP A 418 -1.02 -33.83 -5.66
N HIS A 419 -0.20 -34.24 -4.68
CA HIS A 419 1.18 -33.77 -4.53
C HIS A 419 1.27 -32.24 -4.63
N SER A 420 2.14 -31.72 -5.49
CA SER A 420 2.32 -30.27 -5.70
C SER A 420 1.06 -29.58 -6.28
N ASP A 421 0.21 -30.30 -7.00
CA ASP A 421 -1.01 -29.74 -7.58
C ASP A 421 -2.02 -29.32 -6.50
N ALA A 422 -2.00 -29.96 -5.32
CA ALA A 422 -2.79 -29.51 -4.19
C ALA A 422 -2.46 -28.06 -3.80
N VAL A 423 -1.19 -27.69 -3.88
CA VAL A 423 -0.74 -26.30 -3.65
C VAL A 423 -1.27 -25.39 -4.75
N TRP A 424 -1.09 -25.76 -6.03
CA TRP A 424 -1.50 -24.91 -7.14
C TRP A 424 -3.00 -24.66 -7.16
N TRP A 425 -3.82 -25.71 -6.99
CA TRP A 425 -5.28 -25.59 -6.96
C TRP A 425 -5.81 -24.83 -5.73
N SER A 426 -5.07 -24.81 -4.63
CA SER A 426 -5.47 -24.03 -3.46
C SER A 426 -5.60 -22.52 -3.74
N PHE A 427 -4.83 -21.97 -4.69
CA PHE A 427 -4.88 -20.57 -5.06
C PHE A 427 -6.20 -20.16 -5.75
N PRO A 428 -6.62 -20.76 -6.87
CA PRO A 428 -7.85 -20.34 -7.54
C PRO A 428 -9.10 -20.63 -6.72
N ILE A 429 -9.14 -21.76 -5.98
CA ILE A 429 -10.28 -22.09 -5.11
C ILE A 429 -10.45 -21.02 -4.03
N THR A 430 -9.37 -20.67 -3.33
CA THR A 430 -9.42 -19.63 -2.30
C THR A 430 -9.56 -18.22 -2.86
N GLY A 431 -9.04 -17.97 -4.06
CA GLY A 431 -9.28 -16.73 -4.80
C GLY A 431 -10.76 -16.53 -5.12
N ALA A 432 -11.42 -17.57 -5.63
CA ALA A 432 -12.86 -17.56 -5.89
C ALA A 432 -13.67 -17.40 -4.61
N ALA A 433 -13.29 -18.09 -3.53
CA ALA A 433 -13.93 -17.93 -2.21
C ALA A 433 -13.77 -16.51 -1.67
N LEU A 434 -12.59 -15.89 -1.82
CA LEU A 434 -12.31 -14.51 -1.44
C LEU A 434 -13.20 -13.53 -2.22
N ALA A 435 -13.29 -13.70 -3.54
CA ALA A 435 -14.14 -12.87 -4.40
C ALA A 435 -15.62 -13.05 -4.09
N GLY A 436 -16.05 -14.29 -3.85
CA GLY A 436 -17.40 -14.62 -3.42
C GLY A 436 -17.76 -13.98 -2.09
N GLY A 437 -16.90 -14.12 -1.09
CA GLY A 437 -17.06 -13.48 0.22
C GLY A 437 -17.09 -11.94 0.13
N ALA A 438 -16.22 -11.34 -0.70
CA ALA A 438 -16.23 -9.91 -0.96
C ALA A 438 -17.54 -9.46 -1.62
N LEU A 439 -18.04 -10.21 -2.59
CA LEU A 439 -19.28 -9.91 -3.30
C LEU A 439 -20.52 -10.06 -2.38
N ILE A 440 -20.57 -11.12 -1.59
CA ILE A 440 -21.64 -11.36 -0.61
C ILE A 440 -21.68 -10.21 0.40
N TYR A 441 -20.53 -9.86 0.98
CA TYR A 441 -20.47 -8.76 1.94
C TYR A 441 -20.79 -7.41 1.28
N TYR A 442 -20.36 -7.16 0.05
CA TYR A 442 -20.71 -5.96 -0.68
C TYR A 442 -22.20 -5.82 -0.94
N LYS A 443 -22.90 -6.93 -1.25
CA LYS A 443 -24.33 -6.93 -1.54
C LYS A 443 -25.21 -6.94 -0.30
N LEU A 444 -24.86 -7.75 0.70
CA LEU A 444 -25.72 -8.06 1.85
C LEU A 444 -25.23 -7.45 3.18
N GLY A 445 -23.99 -6.98 3.24
CA GLY A 445 -23.42 -6.45 4.48
C GLY A 445 -23.80 -4.99 4.75
N ASP A 446 -23.78 -4.62 6.02
CA ASP A 446 -24.14 -3.28 6.51
C ASP A 446 -23.01 -2.26 6.41
N TRP A 447 -22.07 -2.44 5.46
CA TRP A 447 -20.90 -1.57 5.29
C TRP A 447 -21.26 -0.10 4.99
N ARG A 448 -22.47 0.17 4.46
CA ARG A 448 -22.95 1.53 4.17
C ARG A 448 -23.23 2.34 5.41
N THR A 449 -23.53 1.69 6.55
CA THR A 449 -23.76 2.33 7.84
C THR A 449 -22.45 2.64 8.59
N ALA A 450 -21.36 2.00 8.20
CA ALA A 450 -20.06 2.23 8.78
C ALA A 450 -19.59 3.66 8.53
N ARG A 451 -18.84 4.22 9.48
CA ARG A 451 -18.28 5.58 9.40
C ARG A 451 -16.79 5.55 9.74
N MET A 452 -16.03 6.42 9.10
CA MET A 452 -14.62 6.60 9.45
C MET A 452 -14.47 7.25 10.82
N THR A 453 -15.19 8.35 11.07
CA THR A 453 -15.21 9.05 12.37
C THR A 453 -16.45 8.68 13.17
N PRO A 454 -16.35 8.52 14.52
CA PRO A 454 -17.52 8.38 15.37
C PRO A 454 -18.44 9.62 15.24
N ALA A 455 -19.76 9.40 15.39
CA ALA A 455 -20.77 10.45 15.24
C ALA A 455 -20.65 11.63 16.22
N ALA A 456 -19.78 11.54 17.22
CA ALA A 456 -19.54 12.58 18.26
C ALA A 456 -18.66 13.75 17.83
N VAL A 457 -18.05 13.71 16.65
CA VAL A 457 -17.35 14.88 16.09
C VAL A 457 -18.33 15.59 15.16
N VAL A 458 -19.38 16.16 15.75
CA VAL A 458 -20.21 17.16 15.08
C VAL A 458 -19.30 18.36 14.79
N PRO A 459 -19.25 18.87 13.56
CA PRO A 459 -18.47 20.05 13.24
C PRO A 459 -18.93 21.18 14.16
N LEU A 460 -18.01 21.80 14.91
CA LEU A 460 -18.24 23.12 15.41
C LEU A 460 -18.41 24.01 14.18
N THR A 461 -19.65 24.32 13.82
CA THR A 461 -19.97 25.32 12.81
C THR A 461 -19.40 26.63 13.31
N PHE A 462 -18.20 26.97 12.89
CA PHE A 462 -17.69 28.34 13.06
C PHE A 462 -18.43 29.19 12.06
N ASP A 463 -19.36 29.98 12.56
CA ASP A 463 -19.99 31.06 11.80
C ASP A 463 -18.91 32.15 11.57
N VAL A 464 -18.34 32.15 10.39
CA VAL A 464 -17.28 33.09 9.97
C VAL A 464 -17.77 34.56 10.01
N GLN A 465 -19.06 34.79 10.17
CA GLN A 465 -19.65 36.14 10.24
C GLN A 465 -19.80 36.69 11.67
N ARG A 466 -19.66 35.83 12.69
CA ARG A 466 -19.84 36.27 14.07
C ARG A 466 -18.79 35.73 15.02
N GLY A 467 -17.58 36.04 14.95
CA GLY A 467 -16.44 35.76 15.83
C GLY A 467 -16.65 35.24 17.29
N ALA A 468 -17.73 34.54 17.59
CA ALA A 468 -18.04 33.96 18.91
C ALA A 468 -18.74 32.59 18.78
N PRO A 469 -18.42 31.65 19.67
CA PRO A 469 -19.11 30.35 19.70
C PRO A 469 -20.55 30.52 20.23
N GLN A 470 -21.54 30.06 19.48
CA GLN A 470 -22.91 29.93 20.01
C GLN A 470 -22.92 28.88 21.11
N SER A 471 -23.12 29.30 22.33
CA SER A 471 -23.33 28.45 23.50
C SER A 471 -24.74 27.81 23.44
N ALA A 472 -24.86 26.59 23.97
CA ALA A 472 -26.06 25.73 24.01
C ALA A 472 -27.25 26.32 24.80
N THR A 473 -27.37 27.65 24.91
CA THR A 473 -28.41 28.37 25.59
C THR A 473 -29.62 28.69 24.73
N ASP A 474 -29.52 28.66 23.38
CA ASP A 474 -30.64 29.06 22.50
C ASP A 474 -31.66 27.95 22.23
N GLU A 475 -31.32 26.68 22.43
CA GLU A 475 -32.28 25.59 22.24
C GLU A 475 -33.35 25.53 23.37
N ARG A 476 -33.02 26.01 24.57
CA ARG A 476 -33.98 26.08 25.69
C ARG A 476 -34.99 27.24 25.58
N ALA A 477 -34.62 28.28 24.87
CA ALA A 477 -35.51 29.43 24.62
C ALA A 477 -36.57 29.12 23.56
N SER A 478 -36.23 28.36 22.53
CA SER A 478 -37.16 27.97 21.46
C SER A 478 -38.20 26.90 21.88
N GLN A 479 -37.82 26.05 22.85
CA GLN A 479 -38.76 25.07 23.44
C GLN A 479 -39.75 25.68 24.41
N ARG A 480 -39.46 26.81 25.06
CA ARG A 480 -40.41 27.54 25.90
C ARG A 480 -41.46 28.34 25.11
N ALA A 481 -41.09 28.85 23.94
CA ALA A 481 -41.99 29.61 23.07
C ALA A 481 -43.00 28.73 22.31
N ARG A 482 -42.85 27.39 22.29
CA ARG A 482 -43.81 26.46 21.68
C ARG A 482 -44.76 25.81 22.69
N ARG A 483 -44.70 26.23 23.97
CA ARG A 483 -45.62 25.77 25.06
C ARG A 483 -46.49 26.89 25.64
N GLN A 484 -46.53 28.04 25.03
CA GLN A 484 -47.55 29.07 25.19
C GLN A 484 -48.28 29.25 23.86
#